data_19687f692b216f44d8a3c966c86fb349
#
_entry.id   19687f692b216f44d8a3c966c86fb349
#
_cell.length_a   1.000
_cell.length_b   1.000
_cell.length_c   1.000
_cell.angle_alpha   90.00
_cell.angle_beta   90.00
_cell.angle_gamma   90.00
#
_symmetry.space_group_name_H-M   'P 1'
#
loop_
_entity.id
_entity.type
_entity.pdbx_description
1 polymer ?
#
loop_
_entity_poly.entity_id
_entity_poly.type
_entity_poly.pdbx_seq_one_letter_code
_entity_poly.pdbx_strand_id
1 'polypeptide(L)'
;MDMTNRIDRAADKQRKVKSDSATVYKVMLALLLFCVSIAVLRNLRAYYSTIGGMEVLDPLTPWIAAVGFAGFAVCAVLLAVMKQKTVRAVLPWLMTVFAIAGITGVSMRLRWTQDFPTLYFLCCAIMVQYVIYQLYRWEFFLFSLSTMVSGLLFFRFSTGVSWSLFTLLQLLPAVAVLLLTALVAANASRHSGVLLLGKRQVPLFSSRFNPLLIYLADGLWLVCIAAALLLGGLFSYYCMFAAIAVEFIAAVYYTFQLN
;
A
#
# COMPACT_ATOMS: atom_id res chain seq x y z
N MET A 1 -1.45 45.12 -22.84
CA MET A 1 -2.11 44.08 -22.07
C MET A 1 -1.74 42.65 -22.44
N ASP A 2 -0.91 42.41 -23.45
CA ASP A 2 -0.63 41.08 -24.03
C ASP A 2 0.70 40.43 -23.57
N MET A 3 1.68 41.22 -23.13
CA MET A 3 3.00 40.74 -22.75
C MET A 3 3.00 40.05 -21.37
N THR A 4 2.30 40.61 -20.40
CA THR A 4 2.15 40.01 -19.03
C THR A 4 1.46 38.64 -19.13
N ASN A 5 0.42 38.50 -19.91
CA ASN A 5 -0.28 37.22 -20.12
C ASN A 5 0.58 36.15 -20.79
N ARG A 6 1.53 36.52 -21.63
CA ARG A 6 2.49 35.57 -22.24
C ARG A 6 3.55 35.10 -21.25
N ILE A 7 4.03 36.00 -20.40
CA ILE A 7 5.01 35.67 -19.36
C ILE A 7 4.40 34.75 -18.31
N ASP A 8 3.15 35.01 -17.87
CA ASP A 8 2.45 34.17 -16.90
C ASP A 8 2.16 32.76 -17.45
N ARG A 9 1.72 32.67 -18.74
CA ARG A 9 1.54 31.36 -19.40
C ARG A 9 2.85 30.58 -19.57
N ALA A 10 3.94 31.26 -19.85
CA ALA A 10 5.26 30.63 -19.96
C ALA A 10 5.76 30.13 -18.59
N ALA A 11 5.55 30.93 -17.52
CA ALA A 11 5.89 30.55 -16.16
C ALA A 11 5.05 29.35 -15.66
N ASP A 12 3.74 29.33 -15.94
CA ASP A 12 2.87 28.20 -15.60
C ASP A 12 3.22 26.94 -16.37
N LYS A 13 3.58 27.06 -17.65
CA LYS A 13 4.07 25.94 -18.46
C LYS A 13 5.38 25.37 -17.92
N GLN A 14 6.31 26.23 -17.51
CA GLN A 14 7.57 25.80 -16.89
C GLN A 14 7.33 25.14 -15.53
N ARG A 15 6.42 25.66 -14.69
CA ARG A 15 6.04 25.05 -13.41
C ARG A 15 5.43 23.67 -13.61
N LYS A 16 4.55 23.52 -14.60
CA LYS A 16 3.91 22.23 -14.93
C LYS A 16 4.94 21.20 -15.40
N VAL A 17 5.84 21.56 -16.32
CA VAL A 17 6.93 20.69 -16.79
C VAL A 17 7.86 20.28 -15.65
N LYS A 18 8.19 21.19 -14.73
CA LYS A 18 9.04 20.88 -13.55
C LYS A 18 8.32 19.98 -12.54
N SER A 19 7.01 20.12 -12.39
CA SER A 19 6.16 19.23 -11.57
C SER A 19 6.11 17.83 -12.14
N ASP A 20 5.91 17.71 -13.47
CA ASP A 20 5.82 16.43 -14.15
C ASP A 20 7.17 15.68 -14.12
N SER A 21 8.28 16.37 -14.35
CA SER A 21 9.62 15.77 -14.24
C SER A 21 9.91 15.27 -12.81
N ALA A 22 9.53 16.03 -11.78
CA ALA A 22 9.71 15.60 -10.38
C ALA A 22 8.91 14.33 -10.06
N THR A 23 7.71 14.18 -10.63
CA THR A 23 6.88 12.97 -10.47
C THR A 23 7.54 11.77 -11.15
N VAL A 24 8.07 11.94 -12.35
CA VAL A 24 8.80 10.87 -13.07
C VAL A 24 10.00 10.40 -12.26
N TYR A 25 10.82 11.31 -11.72
CA TYR A 25 11.97 10.94 -10.87
C TYR A 25 11.55 10.17 -9.62
N LYS A 26 10.45 10.54 -8.97
CA LYS A 26 9.93 9.81 -7.79
C LYS A 26 9.49 8.41 -8.14
N VAL A 27 8.81 8.23 -9.27
CA VAL A 27 8.39 6.90 -9.74
C VAL A 27 9.58 6.05 -10.13
N MET A 28 10.59 6.61 -10.82
CA MET A 28 11.82 5.88 -11.15
C MET A 28 12.60 5.46 -9.91
N LEU A 29 12.71 6.35 -8.89
CA LEU A 29 13.34 6.02 -7.61
C LEU A 29 12.61 4.89 -6.90
N ALA A 30 11.27 4.91 -6.90
CA ALA A 30 10.46 3.86 -6.31
C ALA A 30 10.66 2.51 -7.02
N LEU A 31 10.73 2.49 -8.36
CA LEU A 31 11.05 1.30 -9.14
C LEU A 31 12.44 0.74 -8.78
N LEU A 32 13.44 1.61 -8.67
CA LEU A 32 14.78 1.19 -8.27
C LEU A 32 14.78 0.58 -6.87
N LEU A 33 14.13 1.24 -5.90
CA LEU A 33 14.00 0.71 -4.54
C LEU A 33 13.26 -0.62 -4.50
N PHE A 34 12.22 -0.78 -5.33
CA PHE A 34 11.52 -2.05 -5.49
C PHE A 34 12.43 -3.16 -6.01
N CYS A 35 13.19 -2.92 -7.07
CA CYS A 35 14.15 -3.89 -7.61
C CYS A 35 15.20 -4.30 -6.56
N VAL A 36 15.73 -3.32 -5.81
CA VAL A 36 16.67 -3.59 -4.72
C VAL A 36 16.00 -4.43 -3.61
N SER A 37 14.77 -4.10 -3.22
CA SER A 37 14.04 -4.83 -2.18
C SER A 37 13.80 -6.28 -2.58
N ILE A 38 13.39 -6.54 -3.83
CA ILE A 38 13.21 -7.91 -4.34
C ILE A 38 14.54 -8.67 -4.38
N ALA A 39 15.64 -8.02 -4.82
CA ALA A 39 16.96 -8.64 -4.84
C ALA A 39 17.43 -9.01 -3.43
N VAL A 40 17.24 -8.11 -2.45
CA VAL A 40 17.57 -8.36 -1.05
C VAL A 40 16.75 -9.51 -0.48
N LEU A 41 15.43 -9.51 -0.67
CA LEU A 41 14.56 -10.59 -0.20
C LEU A 41 14.91 -11.95 -0.84
N ARG A 42 15.26 -11.94 -2.14
CA ARG A 42 15.68 -13.17 -2.85
C ARG A 42 16.98 -13.73 -2.27
N ASN A 43 17.99 -12.87 -2.06
CA ASN A 43 19.27 -13.28 -1.48
C ASN A 43 19.09 -13.73 -0.01
N LEU A 44 18.27 -13.02 0.76
CA LEU A 44 17.95 -13.39 2.14
C LEU A 44 17.29 -14.77 2.20
N ARG A 45 16.32 -15.04 1.33
CA ARG A 45 15.70 -16.37 1.21
C ARG A 45 16.71 -17.45 0.87
N ALA A 46 17.53 -17.20 -0.15
CA ALA A 46 18.54 -18.17 -0.60
C ALA A 46 19.56 -18.48 0.51
N TYR A 47 20.02 -17.45 1.22
CA TYR A 47 20.96 -17.60 2.33
C TYR A 47 20.31 -18.32 3.54
N TYR A 48 19.10 -17.93 3.92
CA TYR A 48 18.36 -18.53 5.04
C TYR A 48 17.94 -19.99 4.78
N SER A 49 17.88 -20.43 3.53
CA SER A 49 17.63 -21.82 3.16
C SER A 49 18.86 -22.73 3.32
N THR A 50 20.05 -22.18 3.56
CA THR A 50 21.28 -22.94 3.86
C THR A 50 21.42 -23.18 5.35
N ILE A 51 22.06 -24.32 5.74
CA ILE A 51 22.27 -24.66 7.16
C ILE A 51 23.06 -23.57 7.88
N GLY A 52 24.17 -23.12 7.30
CA GLY A 52 24.99 -22.04 7.89
C GLY A 52 24.26 -20.70 7.94
N GLY A 53 23.43 -20.39 6.94
CA GLY A 53 22.62 -19.18 6.92
C GLY A 53 21.52 -19.22 8.02
N MET A 54 20.93 -20.38 8.25
CA MET A 54 19.94 -20.57 9.30
C MET A 54 20.55 -20.38 10.69
N GLU A 55 21.71 -20.98 10.96
CA GLU A 55 22.42 -20.83 12.25
C GLU A 55 22.74 -19.36 12.59
N VAL A 56 23.09 -18.56 11.58
CA VAL A 56 23.43 -17.13 11.75
C VAL A 56 22.17 -16.26 11.87
N LEU A 57 21.17 -16.49 11.00
CA LEU A 57 20.01 -15.60 10.91
C LEU A 57 18.92 -15.93 11.95
N ASP A 58 18.75 -17.18 12.36
CA ASP A 58 17.67 -17.55 13.28
C ASP A 58 17.75 -16.78 14.61
N PRO A 59 18.90 -16.62 15.28
CA PRO A 59 19.01 -15.79 16.47
C PRO A 59 18.84 -14.29 16.19
N LEU A 60 19.01 -13.84 14.95
CA LEU A 60 18.84 -12.43 14.56
C LEU A 60 17.39 -12.08 14.19
N THR A 61 16.58 -13.07 13.81
CA THR A 61 15.18 -12.81 13.39
C THR A 61 14.34 -12.04 14.41
N PRO A 62 14.37 -12.35 15.73
CA PRO A 62 13.61 -11.58 16.72
C PRO A 62 14.13 -10.14 16.85
N TRP A 63 15.42 -9.91 16.69
CA TRP A 63 16.01 -8.57 16.71
C TRP A 63 15.61 -7.77 15.48
N ILE A 64 15.62 -8.38 14.29
CA ILE A 64 15.15 -7.76 13.05
C ILE A 64 13.68 -7.36 13.21
N ALA A 65 12.85 -8.22 13.78
CA ALA A 65 11.45 -7.92 14.02
C ALA A 65 11.28 -6.78 15.04
N ALA A 66 11.99 -6.83 16.17
CA ALA A 66 11.90 -5.81 17.21
C ALA A 66 12.37 -4.43 16.71
N VAL A 67 13.53 -4.38 16.03
CA VAL A 67 14.07 -3.13 15.46
C VAL A 67 13.16 -2.61 14.36
N GLY A 68 12.60 -3.50 13.53
CA GLY A 68 11.66 -3.12 12.48
C GLY A 68 10.40 -2.45 13.06
N PHE A 69 9.72 -3.06 14.01
CA PHE A 69 8.52 -2.47 14.60
C PHE A 69 8.80 -1.26 15.48
N ALA A 70 9.90 -1.27 16.24
CA ALA A 70 10.32 -0.10 17.02
C ALA A 70 10.66 1.08 16.09
N GLY A 71 11.42 0.85 15.02
CA GLY A 71 11.75 1.86 14.03
C GLY A 71 10.51 2.41 13.33
N PHE A 72 9.55 1.55 12.97
CA PHE A 72 8.25 1.97 12.44
C PHE A 72 7.51 2.90 13.41
N ALA A 73 7.39 2.49 14.69
CA ALA A 73 6.70 3.28 15.71
C ALA A 73 7.39 4.65 15.94
N VAL A 74 8.72 4.66 16.03
CA VAL A 74 9.49 5.92 16.16
C VAL A 74 9.25 6.82 14.95
N CYS A 75 9.33 6.29 13.72
CA CYS A 75 9.06 7.07 12.51
C CYS A 75 7.62 7.61 12.48
N ALA A 76 6.63 6.84 12.94
CA ALA A 76 5.24 7.29 13.04
C ALA A 76 5.08 8.47 14.01
N VAL A 77 5.70 8.37 15.19
CA VAL A 77 5.71 9.46 16.18
C VAL A 77 6.41 10.71 15.62
N LEU A 78 7.58 10.55 14.99
CA LEU A 78 8.31 11.66 14.38
C LEU A 78 7.50 12.33 13.26
N LEU A 79 6.76 11.56 12.46
CA LEU A 79 5.88 12.09 11.42
C LEU A 79 4.74 12.95 12.01
N ALA A 80 4.23 12.56 13.18
CA ALA A 80 3.19 13.33 13.88
C ALA A 80 3.73 14.62 14.49
N VAL A 81 4.94 14.59 15.05
CA VAL A 81 5.53 15.72 15.82
C VAL A 81 6.28 16.70 14.90
N MET A 82 7.07 16.22 13.95
CA MET A 82 7.93 17.06 13.12
C MET A 82 7.18 17.75 11.99
N LYS A 83 7.41 19.07 11.85
CA LYS A 83 6.79 19.92 10.81
C LYS A 83 7.71 20.19 9.61
N GLN A 84 8.98 19.79 9.68
CA GLN A 84 9.99 20.06 8.62
C GLN A 84 9.65 19.32 7.34
N LYS A 85 9.63 20.03 6.20
CA LYS A 85 9.25 19.49 4.89
C LYS A 85 10.15 18.34 4.42
N THR A 86 11.46 18.45 4.64
CA THR A 86 12.44 17.43 4.23
C THR A 86 12.24 16.13 5.02
N VAL A 87 12.06 16.22 6.34
CA VAL A 87 11.81 15.05 7.20
C VAL A 87 10.53 14.34 6.81
N ARG A 88 9.45 15.08 6.56
CA ARG A 88 8.17 14.52 6.10
C ARG A 88 8.23 13.87 4.73
N ALA A 89 9.20 14.22 3.88
CA ALA A 89 9.37 13.56 2.59
C ALA A 89 10.10 12.21 2.71
N VAL A 90 11.06 12.09 3.65
CA VAL A 90 11.88 10.87 3.81
C VAL A 90 11.26 9.86 4.78
N LEU A 91 10.59 10.35 5.81
CA LEU A 91 10.06 9.53 6.91
C LEU A 91 9.09 8.41 6.47
N PRO A 92 8.15 8.61 5.52
CA PRO A 92 7.28 7.54 5.02
C PRO A 92 8.05 6.39 4.36
N TRP A 93 9.16 6.68 3.68
CA TRP A 93 10.03 5.66 3.09
C TRP A 93 10.73 4.83 4.15
N LEU A 94 11.27 5.48 5.19
CA LEU A 94 11.87 4.78 6.33
C LEU A 94 10.81 3.93 7.07
N MET A 95 9.61 4.44 7.26
CA MET A 95 8.50 3.66 7.84
C MET A 95 8.23 2.40 7.03
N THR A 96 8.17 2.49 5.71
CA THR A 96 7.94 1.35 4.82
C THR A 96 9.07 0.32 4.95
N VAL A 97 10.33 0.75 4.95
CA VAL A 97 11.49 -0.13 5.13
C VAL A 97 11.44 -0.85 6.48
N PHE A 98 11.18 -0.12 7.57
CA PHE A 98 11.06 -0.69 8.90
C PHE A 98 9.86 -1.64 9.03
N ALA A 99 8.72 -1.31 8.44
CA ALA A 99 7.56 -2.20 8.41
C ALA A 99 7.87 -3.53 7.69
N ILE A 100 8.49 -3.45 6.50
CA ILE A 100 8.89 -4.65 5.74
C ILE A 100 9.91 -5.46 6.52
N ALA A 101 10.90 -4.83 7.14
CA ALA A 101 11.90 -5.51 7.96
C ALA A 101 11.25 -6.22 9.17
N GLY A 102 10.33 -5.54 9.87
CA GLY A 102 9.59 -6.11 10.99
C GLY A 102 8.76 -7.33 10.58
N ILE A 103 7.97 -7.20 9.50
CA ILE A 103 7.16 -8.28 8.96
C ILE A 103 8.04 -9.45 8.50
N THR A 104 9.17 -9.17 7.82
CA THR A 104 10.12 -10.20 7.36
C THR A 104 10.71 -10.97 8.55
N GLY A 105 11.14 -10.27 9.62
CA GLY A 105 11.68 -10.90 10.83
C GLY A 105 10.68 -11.83 11.51
N VAL A 106 9.42 -11.40 11.66
CA VAL A 106 8.34 -12.25 12.21
C VAL A 106 8.04 -13.43 11.30
N SER A 107 7.92 -13.21 9.98
CA SER A 107 7.64 -14.29 9.03
C SER A 107 8.73 -15.35 9.02
N MET A 108 10.00 -14.95 9.02
CA MET A 108 11.14 -15.88 9.09
C MET A 108 11.10 -16.71 10.38
N ARG A 109 10.79 -16.08 11.52
CA ARG A 109 10.74 -16.77 12.83
C ARG A 109 9.58 -17.75 12.91
N LEU A 110 8.40 -17.40 12.39
CA LEU A 110 7.19 -18.20 12.54
C LEU A 110 7.03 -19.28 11.46
N ARG A 111 7.47 -19.00 10.24
CA ARG A 111 7.16 -19.82 9.06
C ARG A 111 8.36 -20.09 8.15
N TRP A 112 9.53 -19.78 8.62
CA TRP A 112 10.78 -19.97 7.90
C TRP A 112 10.73 -19.32 6.49
N THR A 113 10.95 -20.11 5.43
CA THR A 113 10.97 -19.59 4.04
C THR A 113 9.60 -19.60 3.35
N GLN A 114 8.55 -20.10 4.02
CA GLN A 114 7.24 -20.31 3.39
C GLN A 114 6.52 -18.99 3.03
N ASP A 115 6.75 -17.93 3.78
CA ASP A 115 6.07 -16.64 3.58
C ASP A 115 6.81 -15.69 2.62
N PHE A 116 7.97 -16.06 2.07
CA PHE A 116 8.68 -15.20 1.12
C PHE A 116 7.87 -14.85 -0.13
N PRO A 117 7.05 -15.75 -0.72
CA PRO A 117 6.14 -15.36 -1.81
C PRO A 117 5.17 -14.23 -1.41
N THR A 118 4.66 -14.26 -0.17
CA THR A 118 3.79 -13.20 0.36
C THR A 118 4.54 -11.87 0.51
N LEU A 119 5.80 -11.91 0.93
CA LEU A 119 6.65 -10.72 1.03
C LEU A 119 6.95 -10.12 -0.35
N TYR A 120 7.19 -10.95 -1.38
CA TYR A 120 7.34 -10.46 -2.74
C TYR A 120 6.06 -9.79 -3.24
N PHE A 121 4.91 -10.43 -3.01
CA PHE A 121 3.62 -9.84 -3.37
C PHE A 121 3.37 -8.53 -2.64
N LEU A 122 3.69 -8.45 -1.35
CA LEU A 122 3.60 -7.22 -0.55
C LEU A 122 4.47 -6.10 -1.13
N CYS A 123 5.72 -6.39 -1.52
CA CYS A 123 6.59 -5.40 -2.15
C CYS A 123 6.00 -4.91 -3.49
N CYS A 124 5.47 -5.81 -4.32
CA CYS A 124 4.78 -5.45 -5.55
C CYS A 124 3.56 -4.56 -5.28
N ALA A 125 2.72 -4.92 -4.31
CA ALA A 125 1.54 -4.16 -3.93
C ALA A 125 1.90 -2.74 -3.47
N ILE A 126 2.91 -2.59 -2.61
CA ILE A 126 3.40 -1.29 -2.14
C ILE A 126 3.89 -0.44 -3.32
N MET A 127 4.63 -1.05 -4.25
CA MET A 127 5.13 -0.36 -5.43
C MET A 127 3.98 0.13 -6.32
N VAL A 128 3.01 -0.72 -6.64
CA VAL A 128 1.83 -0.38 -7.44
C VAL A 128 1.04 0.74 -6.76
N GLN A 129 0.79 0.63 -5.44
CA GLN A 129 0.09 1.65 -4.67
C GLN A 129 0.83 3.00 -4.68
N TYR A 130 2.16 2.98 -4.61
CA TYR A 130 2.93 4.22 -4.71
C TYR A 130 2.82 4.88 -6.08
N VAL A 131 2.86 4.09 -7.16
CA VAL A 131 2.65 4.59 -8.53
C VAL A 131 1.25 5.18 -8.69
N ILE A 132 0.23 4.49 -8.20
CA ILE A 132 -1.15 4.98 -8.21
C ILE A 132 -1.27 6.29 -7.44
N TYR A 133 -0.68 6.38 -6.25
CA TYR A 133 -0.65 7.60 -5.45
C TYR A 133 -0.01 8.79 -6.16
N GLN A 134 1.01 8.55 -6.99
CA GLN A 134 1.70 9.63 -7.72
C GLN A 134 0.99 10.05 -9.00
N LEU A 135 0.30 9.14 -9.68
CA LEU A 135 -0.25 9.36 -11.02
C LEU A 135 -1.77 9.60 -11.03
N TYR A 136 -2.49 9.05 -10.07
CA TYR A 136 -3.95 9.05 -10.10
C TYR A 136 -4.57 9.90 -8.98
N ARG A 137 -5.88 10.11 -9.07
CA ARG A 137 -6.67 10.81 -8.04
C ARG A 137 -6.84 9.93 -6.80
N TRP A 138 -7.08 10.57 -5.66
CA TRP A 138 -7.31 9.91 -4.38
C TRP A 138 -8.47 8.90 -4.39
N GLU A 139 -9.45 9.10 -5.25
CA GLU A 139 -10.59 8.19 -5.43
C GLU A 139 -10.11 6.79 -5.85
N PHE A 140 -9.28 6.75 -6.90
CA PHE A 140 -8.70 5.49 -7.37
C PHE A 140 -7.71 4.91 -6.35
N PHE A 141 -6.93 5.76 -5.68
CA PHE A 141 -5.99 5.30 -4.65
C PHE A 141 -6.70 4.56 -3.51
N LEU A 142 -7.84 5.05 -2.99
CA LEU A 142 -8.61 4.38 -1.95
C LEU A 142 -9.21 3.06 -2.43
N PHE A 143 -9.80 3.07 -3.64
CA PHE A 143 -10.34 1.87 -4.26
C PHE A 143 -9.25 0.80 -4.44
N SER A 144 -8.10 1.20 -4.99
CA SER A 144 -6.96 0.34 -5.20
C SER A 144 -6.38 -0.19 -3.88
N LEU A 145 -6.32 0.63 -2.84
CA LEU A 145 -5.82 0.23 -1.53
C LEU A 145 -6.66 -0.90 -0.93
N SER A 146 -7.99 -0.80 -0.98
CA SER A 146 -8.89 -1.84 -0.49
C SER A 146 -8.77 -3.14 -1.30
N THR A 147 -8.69 -3.02 -2.62
CA THR A 147 -8.53 -4.16 -3.54
C THR A 147 -7.18 -4.86 -3.34
N MET A 148 -6.08 -4.11 -3.25
CA MET A 148 -4.74 -4.67 -3.07
C MET A 148 -4.57 -5.37 -1.72
N VAL A 149 -5.08 -4.79 -0.65
CA VAL A 149 -5.01 -5.42 0.69
C VAL A 149 -5.84 -6.71 0.73
N SER A 150 -7.02 -6.70 0.12
CA SER A 150 -7.85 -7.90 -0.03
C SER A 150 -7.16 -8.96 -0.89
N GLY A 151 -6.55 -8.55 -2.01
CA GLY A 151 -5.76 -9.43 -2.89
C GLY A 151 -4.58 -10.07 -2.16
N LEU A 152 -3.86 -9.32 -1.33
CA LEU A 152 -2.77 -9.84 -0.49
C LEU A 152 -3.29 -10.89 0.51
N LEU A 153 -4.44 -10.65 1.13
CA LEU A 153 -5.07 -11.59 2.05
C LEU A 153 -5.51 -12.87 1.33
N PHE A 154 -6.12 -12.75 0.13
CA PHE A 154 -6.51 -13.89 -0.68
C PHE A 154 -5.31 -14.70 -1.15
N PHE A 155 -4.22 -14.04 -1.57
CA PHE A 155 -2.96 -14.71 -1.90
C PHE A 155 -2.45 -15.51 -0.70
N ARG A 156 -2.53 -14.93 0.50
CA ARG A 156 -2.12 -15.62 1.71
C ARG A 156 -3.01 -16.82 2.03
N PHE A 157 -4.32 -16.66 1.89
CA PHE A 157 -5.30 -17.72 2.15
C PHE A 157 -5.27 -18.84 1.10
N SER A 158 -4.83 -18.55 -0.13
CA SER A 158 -4.69 -19.57 -1.20
C SER A 158 -3.67 -20.64 -0.84
N THR A 159 -2.69 -20.34 0.02
CA THR A 159 -1.69 -21.33 0.51
C THR A 159 -2.21 -22.21 1.65
N GLY A 160 -3.41 -22.00 2.09
CA GLY A 160 -4.10 -22.75 3.14
C GLY A 160 -4.64 -21.86 4.24
N VAL A 161 -5.91 -22.03 4.54
CA VAL A 161 -6.60 -21.37 5.66
C VAL A 161 -6.67 -22.35 6.83
N SER A 162 -6.12 -21.96 7.96
CA SER A 162 -6.31 -22.66 9.24
C SER A 162 -6.93 -21.69 10.24
N TRP A 163 -7.92 -22.14 11.00
CA TRP A 163 -8.47 -21.36 12.10
C TRP A 163 -7.46 -21.28 13.22
N SER A 164 -6.60 -20.27 13.17
CA SER A 164 -5.54 -20.03 14.15
C SER A 164 -5.50 -18.55 14.54
N LEU A 165 -4.89 -18.24 15.68
CA LEU A 165 -4.64 -16.85 16.10
C LEU A 165 -3.86 -16.08 15.02
N PHE A 166 -2.98 -16.75 14.29
CA PHE A 166 -2.19 -16.15 13.22
C PHE A 166 -3.06 -15.71 12.03
N THR A 167 -4.07 -16.50 11.65
CA THR A 167 -5.04 -16.14 10.61
C THR A 167 -5.86 -14.92 11.04
N LEU A 168 -6.28 -14.86 12.30
CA LEU A 168 -6.99 -13.69 12.84
C LEU A 168 -6.11 -12.43 12.83
N LEU A 169 -4.84 -12.55 13.19
CA LEU A 169 -3.88 -11.43 13.12
C LEU A 169 -3.67 -10.91 11.70
N GLN A 170 -3.74 -11.78 10.69
CA GLN A 170 -3.65 -11.37 9.28
C GLN A 170 -4.93 -10.72 8.76
N LEU A 171 -6.09 -11.17 9.25
CA LEU A 171 -7.40 -10.62 8.90
C LEU A 171 -7.58 -9.19 9.43
N LEU A 172 -7.08 -8.92 10.63
CA LEU A 172 -7.28 -7.65 11.33
C LEU A 172 -6.82 -6.42 10.52
N PRO A 173 -5.59 -6.35 9.96
CA PRO A 173 -5.17 -5.23 9.13
C PRO A 173 -5.99 -5.09 7.85
N ALA A 174 -6.42 -6.18 7.23
CA ALA A 174 -7.25 -6.12 6.02
C ALA A 174 -8.62 -5.50 6.33
N VAL A 175 -9.32 -5.99 7.34
CA VAL A 175 -10.60 -5.44 7.79
C VAL A 175 -10.43 -3.97 8.24
N ALA A 176 -9.36 -3.66 8.96
CA ALA A 176 -9.08 -2.28 9.39
C ALA A 176 -8.90 -1.33 8.20
N VAL A 177 -8.22 -1.75 7.14
CA VAL A 177 -8.06 -0.94 5.91
C VAL A 177 -9.41 -0.76 5.21
N LEU A 178 -10.23 -1.82 5.04
CA LEU A 178 -11.56 -1.72 4.44
C LEU A 178 -12.47 -0.77 5.23
N LEU A 179 -12.46 -0.85 6.55
CA LEU A 179 -13.21 0.08 7.39
C LEU A 179 -12.70 1.52 7.26
N LEU A 180 -11.39 1.70 7.19
CA LEU A 180 -10.77 3.01 7.08
C LEU A 180 -11.06 3.65 5.71
N THR A 181 -11.02 2.90 4.62
CA THR A 181 -11.41 3.38 3.27
C THR A 181 -12.87 3.79 3.23
N ALA A 182 -13.76 2.97 3.81
CA ALA A 182 -15.18 3.28 3.93
C ALA A 182 -15.43 4.54 4.78
N LEU A 183 -14.75 4.70 5.92
CA LEU A 183 -14.87 5.89 6.79
C LEU A 183 -14.35 7.16 6.11
N VAL A 184 -13.23 7.07 5.40
CA VAL A 184 -12.69 8.20 4.62
C VAL A 184 -13.66 8.59 3.51
N ALA A 185 -14.20 7.63 2.78
CA ALA A 185 -15.21 7.86 1.74
C ALA A 185 -16.49 8.47 2.32
N ALA A 186 -16.97 8.02 3.49
CA ALA A 186 -18.13 8.57 4.18
C ALA A 186 -17.93 10.01 4.62
N ASN A 187 -16.76 10.31 5.22
CA ASN A 187 -16.44 11.67 5.65
C ASN A 187 -16.36 12.62 4.44
N ALA A 188 -15.67 12.22 3.38
CA ALA A 188 -15.54 13.02 2.16
C ALA A 188 -16.89 13.25 1.46
N SER A 189 -17.75 12.25 1.42
CA SER A 189 -19.09 12.35 0.84
C SER A 189 -19.99 13.36 1.58
N ARG A 190 -19.92 13.39 2.92
CA ARG A 190 -20.69 14.33 3.75
C ARG A 190 -20.26 15.78 3.60
N HIS A 191 -19.03 16.04 3.15
CA HIS A 191 -18.42 17.37 3.07
C HIS A 191 -18.03 17.76 1.65
N SER A 192 -18.77 17.26 0.64
CA SER A 192 -18.59 17.64 -0.78
C SER A 192 -17.15 17.45 -1.28
N GLY A 193 -16.51 16.35 -0.92
CA GLY A 193 -15.15 16.01 -1.34
C GLY A 193 -14.04 16.54 -0.44
N VAL A 194 -14.35 17.23 0.66
CA VAL A 194 -13.38 17.73 1.65
C VAL A 194 -13.26 16.76 2.81
N LEU A 195 -12.05 16.29 3.07
CA LEU A 195 -11.78 15.48 4.27
C LEU A 195 -11.55 16.38 5.48
N LEU A 196 -12.39 16.23 6.51
CA LEU A 196 -12.22 16.91 7.79
C LEU A 196 -11.35 16.07 8.72
N LEU A 197 -10.11 16.52 8.94
CA LEU A 197 -9.19 15.96 9.95
C LEU A 197 -9.13 16.94 11.15
N GLY A 198 -10.11 16.83 12.02
CA GLY A 198 -10.27 17.77 13.15
C GLY A 198 -10.48 19.21 12.65
N LYS A 199 -9.52 20.11 12.93
CA LYS A 199 -9.58 21.52 12.49
C LYS A 199 -9.04 21.77 11.07
N ARG A 200 -8.50 20.75 10.40
CA ARG A 200 -7.93 20.89 9.05
C ARG A 200 -8.90 20.39 8.00
N GLN A 201 -9.14 21.20 6.99
CA GLN A 201 -9.90 20.86 5.81
C GLN A 201 -8.92 20.58 4.67
N VAL A 202 -8.97 19.35 4.13
CA VAL A 202 -8.10 18.95 3.03
C VAL A 202 -8.99 18.56 1.84
N PRO A 203 -9.03 19.35 0.75
CA PRO A 203 -9.75 18.97 -0.45
C PRO A 203 -9.00 17.83 -1.14
N LEU A 204 -9.46 16.60 -0.96
CA LEU A 204 -8.84 15.40 -1.53
C LEU A 204 -9.61 14.88 -2.74
N PHE A 205 -10.92 15.09 -2.78
CA PHE A 205 -11.82 14.51 -3.77
C PHE A 205 -12.46 15.59 -4.63
N SER A 206 -12.96 15.18 -5.80
CA SER A 206 -13.75 16.05 -6.66
C SER A 206 -15.07 16.43 -5.96
N SER A 207 -15.62 17.61 -6.27
CA SER A 207 -16.96 18.03 -5.80
C SER A 207 -18.09 17.07 -6.24
N ARG A 208 -17.84 16.25 -7.28
CA ARG A 208 -18.75 15.23 -7.80
C ARG A 208 -18.38 13.81 -7.33
N PHE A 209 -17.59 13.69 -6.27
CA PHE A 209 -17.18 12.40 -5.74
C PHE A 209 -18.37 11.54 -5.36
N ASN A 210 -18.42 10.34 -5.94
CA ASN A 210 -19.43 9.33 -5.60
C ASN A 210 -18.77 8.18 -4.83
N PRO A 211 -19.05 8.03 -3.53
CA PRO A 211 -18.45 6.99 -2.70
C PRO A 211 -18.98 5.58 -2.99
N LEU A 212 -20.03 5.47 -3.82
CA LEU A 212 -20.72 4.21 -4.08
C LEU A 212 -19.77 3.12 -4.59
N LEU A 213 -18.83 3.45 -5.48
CA LEU A 213 -17.86 2.49 -6.00
C LEU A 213 -16.95 1.93 -4.90
N ILE A 214 -16.51 2.77 -3.95
CA ILE A 214 -15.69 2.33 -2.82
C ILE A 214 -16.50 1.42 -1.90
N TYR A 215 -17.73 1.81 -1.56
CA TYR A 215 -18.60 0.97 -0.70
C TYR A 215 -18.94 -0.38 -1.34
N LEU A 216 -19.21 -0.39 -2.65
CA LEU A 216 -19.47 -1.65 -3.37
C LEU A 216 -18.21 -2.55 -3.39
N ALA A 217 -17.04 -1.97 -3.61
CA ALA A 217 -15.80 -2.72 -3.58
C ALA A 217 -15.50 -3.26 -2.17
N ASP A 218 -15.56 -2.41 -1.15
CA ASP A 218 -15.30 -2.80 0.24
C ASP A 218 -16.29 -3.87 0.71
N GLY A 219 -17.59 -3.70 0.38
CA GLY A 219 -18.63 -4.68 0.68
C GLY A 219 -18.41 -6.02 -0.04
N LEU A 220 -18.05 -5.98 -1.33
CA LEU A 220 -17.71 -7.17 -2.11
C LEU A 220 -16.51 -7.91 -1.48
N TRP A 221 -15.45 -7.19 -1.15
CA TRP A 221 -14.25 -7.81 -0.56
C TRP A 221 -14.52 -8.39 0.82
N LEU A 222 -15.34 -7.74 1.65
CA LEU A 222 -15.77 -8.31 2.95
C LEU A 222 -16.51 -9.63 2.78
N VAL A 223 -17.45 -9.70 1.82
CA VAL A 223 -18.18 -10.94 1.50
C VAL A 223 -17.22 -12.00 0.97
N CYS A 224 -16.31 -11.64 0.06
CA CYS A 224 -15.31 -12.58 -0.47
C CYS A 224 -14.36 -13.08 0.63
N ILE A 225 -13.95 -12.23 1.57
CA ILE A 225 -13.11 -12.63 2.73
C ILE A 225 -13.87 -13.63 3.62
N ALA A 226 -15.12 -13.35 3.94
CA ALA A 226 -15.95 -14.27 4.72
C ALA A 226 -16.14 -15.62 3.99
N ALA A 227 -16.41 -15.58 2.69
CA ALA A 227 -16.52 -16.80 1.87
C ALA A 227 -15.19 -17.56 1.78
N ALA A 228 -14.06 -16.87 1.68
CA ALA A 228 -12.73 -17.47 1.65
C ALA A 228 -12.37 -18.23 2.94
N LEU A 229 -12.82 -17.72 4.09
CA LEU A 229 -12.67 -18.41 5.38
C LEU A 229 -13.50 -19.70 5.47
N LEU A 230 -14.65 -19.75 4.79
CA LEU A 230 -15.54 -20.92 4.78
C LEU A 230 -15.18 -21.94 3.70
N LEU A 231 -14.87 -21.47 2.48
CA LEU A 231 -14.65 -22.30 1.29
C LEU A 231 -13.18 -22.71 1.10
N GLY A 232 -12.27 -22.04 1.81
CA GLY A 232 -10.85 -22.42 1.85
C GLY A 232 -10.00 -21.87 0.71
N GLY A 233 -8.81 -22.50 0.52
CA GLY A 233 -7.73 -21.96 -0.29
C GLY A 233 -8.04 -21.85 -1.79
N LEU A 234 -8.79 -22.81 -2.38
CA LEU A 234 -9.13 -22.77 -3.80
C LEU A 234 -10.01 -21.54 -4.14
N PHE A 235 -11.00 -21.26 -3.31
CA PHE A 235 -11.82 -20.07 -3.49
C PHE A 235 -11.01 -18.79 -3.34
N SER A 236 -10.12 -18.73 -2.35
CA SER A 236 -9.20 -17.60 -2.15
C SER A 236 -8.30 -17.37 -3.35
N TYR A 237 -7.84 -18.45 -4.00
CA TYR A 237 -7.03 -18.37 -5.22
C TYR A 237 -7.78 -17.66 -6.35
N TYR A 238 -9.05 -18.02 -6.59
CA TYR A 238 -9.88 -17.33 -7.59
C TYR A 238 -10.18 -15.88 -7.21
N CYS A 239 -10.44 -15.60 -5.94
CA CYS A 239 -10.64 -14.22 -5.46
C CYS A 239 -9.39 -13.35 -5.64
N MET A 240 -8.20 -13.91 -5.50
CA MET A 240 -6.95 -13.19 -5.79
C MET A 240 -6.88 -12.74 -7.26
N PHE A 241 -7.17 -13.62 -8.22
CA PHE A 241 -7.20 -13.25 -9.63
C PHE A 241 -8.32 -12.27 -9.94
N ALA A 242 -9.48 -12.42 -9.32
CA ALA A 242 -10.57 -11.46 -9.45
C ALA A 242 -10.15 -10.07 -8.95
N ALA A 243 -9.43 -9.99 -7.83
CA ALA A 243 -8.91 -8.72 -7.33
C ALA A 243 -7.92 -8.05 -8.30
N ILE A 244 -7.00 -8.83 -8.89
CA ILE A 244 -6.07 -8.33 -9.91
C ILE A 244 -6.81 -7.85 -11.15
N ALA A 245 -7.82 -8.59 -11.61
CA ALA A 245 -8.62 -8.20 -12.78
C ALA A 245 -9.43 -6.92 -12.51
N VAL A 246 -10.06 -6.81 -11.34
CA VAL A 246 -10.81 -5.61 -10.91
C VAL A 246 -9.89 -4.41 -10.82
N GLU A 247 -8.70 -4.57 -10.27
CA GLU A 247 -7.69 -3.49 -10.19
C GLU A 247 -7.29 -3.00 -11.58
N PHE A 248 -7.05 -3.94 -12.51
CA PHE A 248 -6.69 -3.59 -13.89
C PHE A 248 -7.81 -2.85 -14.61
N ILE A 249 -9.06 -3.34 -14.49
CA ILE A 249 -10.25 -2.69 -15.08
C ILE A 249 -10.42 -1.28 -14.51
N ALA A 250 -10.28 -1.14 -13.19
CA ALA A 250 -10.37 0.16 -12.53
C ALA A 250 -9.26 1.11 -12.99
N ALA A 251 -8.02 0.62 -13.13
CA ALA A 251 -6.91 1.42 -13.65
C ALA A 251 -7.20 1.96 -15.06
N VAL A 252 -7.73 1.12 -15.94
CA VAL A 252 -8.15 1.52 -17.30
C VAL A 252 -9.27 2.57 -17.22
N TYR A 253 -10.31 2.33 -16.42
CA TYR A 253 -11.42 3.27 -16.26
C TYR A 253 -10.96 4.65 -15.77
N TYR A 254 -10.15 4.69 -14.71
CA TYR A 254 -9.65 5.95 -14.16
C TYR A 254 -8.64 6.63 -15.09
N THR A 255 -7.91 5.89 -15.94
CA THR A 255 -7.04 6.47 -16.96
C THR A 255 -7.84 7.27 -18.00
N PHE A 256 -9.01 6.76 -18.40
CA PHE A 256 -9.90 7.50 -19.30
C PHE A 256 -10.56 8.72 -18.65
N GLN A 257 -10.68 8.76 -17.33
CA GLN A 257 -11.19 9.95 -16.62
C GLN A 257 -10.14 11.04 -16.38
N LEU A 258 -8.86 10.77 -16.61
CA LEU A 258 -7.79 11.77 -16.49
C LEU A 258 -7.70 12.72 -17.70
N ASN A 259 -8.26 12.32 -18.84
CA ASN A 259 -8.37 13.15 -20.06
C ASN A 259 -9.70 13.89 -20.05
#